data_19033f774445ceb112dda8d2dba32ac2
#
_entry.id   19033f774445ceb112dda8d2dba32ac2
#
_cell.length_a   1.000
_cell.length_b   1.000
_cell.length_c   1.000
_cell.angle_alpha   90.00
_cell.angle_beta   90.00
_cell.angle_gamma   90.00
#
_symmetry.space_group_name_H-M   'P 1'
#
loop_
_entity.id
_entity.type
_entity.pdbx_description
1 polymer ?
#
loop_
_entity_poly.entity_id
_entity_poly.type
_entity_poly.pdbx_seq_one_letter_code
_entity_poly.pdbx_strand_id
1 'polypeptide(L)'
;MATITAGDFRNGKTFEMDGKIMQVVEFQHVKPGKGAAFVRTKMKNVVTGAVTETSFNPTAKFEEAFIERKDYEYSYNDGDLYYFMDQETYDMVPVSKDMLDDSFKFIKENTPVKLLSYKGNVFSVETPNFVELTVTKADPGVKGDTATNVTKPATVETGAEIKVPLFINEGEKIQIYTRTGEYLGRVKG
;
A
#
# COMPACT_ATOMS: atom_id res chain seq x y z
N MET A 1 13.10 -5.28 24.15
CA MET A 1 13.27 -4.22 23.13
C MET A 1 14.67 -4.32 22.55
N ALA A 2 14.78 -4.37 21.26
CA ALA A 2 16.09 -4.46 20.61
C ALA A 2 16.59 -3.06 20.23
N THR A 3 17.83 -2.78 20.59
CA THR A 3 18.49 -1.52 20.21
C THR A 3 19.37 -1.79 19.00
N ILE A 4 19.29 -0.91 18.00
CA ILE A 4 20.14 -0.95 16.82
C ILE A 4 20.92 0.34 16.71
N THR A 5 22.03 0.30 15.96
CA THR A 5 22.80 1.51 15.65
C THR A 5 22.58 1.88 14.18
N ALA A 6 22.86 3.15 13.81
CA ALA A 6 22.81 3.54 12.42
C ALA A 6 23.75 2.72 11.54
N GLY A 7 24.85 2.22 12.11
CA GLY A 7 25.76 1.31 11.42
C GLY A 7 25.12 -0.03 11.04
N ASP A 8 24.03 -0.41 11.69
CA ASP A 8 23.29 -1.66 11.42
C ASP A 8 22.18 -1.47 10.39
N PHE A 9 21.97 -0.28 9.87
CA PHE A 9 20.90 -0.02 8.91
C PHE A 9 21.02 -0.87 7.65
N ARG A 10 19.87 -1.39 7.22
CA ARG A 10 19.68 -2.10 5.96
C ARG A 10 18.34 -1.65 5.37
N ASN A 11 18.19 -1.73 4.08
CA ASN A 11 16.92 -1.40 3.42
C ASN A 11 15.78 -2.25 4.00
N GLY A 12 14.67 -1.58 4.33
CA GLY A 12 13.52 -2.22 4.96
C GLY A 12 13.55 -2.26 6.49
N LYS A 13 14.69 -1.96 7.11
CA LYS A 13 14.81 -1.93 8.58
C LYS A 13 13.92 -0.83 9.16
N THR A 14 13.17 -1.15 10.21
CA THR A 14 12.27 -0.21 10.88
C THR A 14 12.77 0.11 12.28
N PHE A 15 12.67 1.38 12.63
CA PHE A 15 13.14 1.89 13.93
C PHE A 15 12.29 3.07 14.38
N GLU A 16 12.34 3.35 15.67
CA GLU A 16 11.64 4.46 16.28
C GLU A 16 12.56 5.68 16.39
N MET A 17 12.08 6.83 15.96
CA MET A 17 12.77 8.11 16.06
C MET A 17 11.77 9.22 16.33
N ASP A 18 11.96 9.95 17.43
CA ASP A 18 11.09 11.06 17.83
C ASP A 18 9.61 10.68 17.90
N GLY A 19 9.31 9.49 18.39
CA GLY A 19 7.95 8.97 18.48
C GLY A 19 7.34 8.52 17.17
N LYS A 20 8.13 8.48 16.09
CA LYS A 20 7.70 8.07 14.76
C LYS A 20 8.37 6.76 14.38
N ILE A 21 7.64 5.95 13.61
CA ILE A 21 8.19 4.71 13.05
C ILE A 21 8.75 5.02 11.68
N MET A 22 10.05 4.83 11.53
CA MET A 22 10.77 5.09 10.29
C MET A 22 11.25 3.79 9.68
N GLN A 23 11.24 3.73 8.35
CA GLN A 23 11.77 2.61 7.59
C GLN A 23 12.91 3.09 6.71
N VAL A 24 14.03 2.38 6.75
CA VAL A 24 15.18 2.67 5.88
C VAL A 24 14.82 2.31 4.44
N VAL A 25 14.85 3.31 3.56
CA VAL A 25 14.64 3.14 2.11
C VAL A 25 15.96 2.93 1.42
N GLU A 26 16.95 3.73 1.78
CA GLU A 26 18.30 3.68 1.21
C GLU A 26 19.30 4.17 2.25
N PHE A 27 20.48 3.59 2.29
CA PHE A 27 21.52 4.00 3.20
C PHE A 27 22.88 3.95 2.51
N GLN A 28 23.81 4.79 2.98
CA GLN A 28 25.17 4.81 2.49
C GLN A 28 26.12 5.09 3.66
N HIS A 29 27.10 4.20 3.86
CA HIS A 29 28.21 4.43 4.79
C HIS A 29 29.25 5.32 4.11
N VAL A 30 29.52 6.51 4.68
CA VAL A 30 30.47 7.45 4.12
C VAL A 30 31.65 7.59 5.10
N LYS A 31 32.85 7.35 4.58
CA LYS A 31 34.09 7.57 5.31
C LYS A 31 34.86 8.67 4.59
N PRO A 32 34.69 9.95 5.00
CA PRO A 32 35.40 11.04 4.34
C PRO A 32 36.91 10.98 4.64
N GLY A 33 37.72 11.49 3.72
CA GLY A 33 39.16 11.55 3.92
C GLY A 33 39.56 12.45 5.10
N LYS A 34 38.73 13.44 5.43
CA LYS A 34 38.83 14.27 6.61
C LYS A 34 37.48 14.33 7.29
N GLY A 35 37.44 14.13 8.60
CA GLY A 35 36.22 14.15 9.40
C GLY A 35 35.72 12.77 9.80
N ALA A 36 34.66 12.74 10.59
CA ALA A 36 34.08 11.52 11.13
C ALA A 36 33.24 10.78 10.10
N ALA A 37 33.24 9.44 10.14
CA ALA A 37 32.34 8.62 9.35
C ALA A 37 30.87 8.91 9.70
N PHE A 38 29.99 8.79 8.73
CA PHE A 38 28.56 8.94 8.94
C PHE A 38 27.76 8.01 8.03
N VAL A 39 26.49 7.77 8.39
CA VAL A 39 25.55 6.99 7.59
C VAL A 39 24.49 7.93 7.05
N ARG A 40 24.55 8.16 5.74
CA ARG A 40 23.51 8.93 5.04
C ARG A 40 22.31 8.01 4.86
N THR A 41 21.19 8.39 5.44
CA THR A 41 20.01 7.53 5.50
C THR A 41 18.81 8.23 4.88
N LYS A 42 18.23 7.60 3.87
CA LYS A 42 16.93 7.97 3.33
C LYS A 42 15.89 7.09 4.01
N MET A 43 14.94 7.71 4.66
CA MET A 43 13.96 7.00 5.47
C MET A 43 12.55 7.48 5.19
N LYS A 44 11.60 6.58 5.37
CA LYS A 44 10.19 6.82 5.16
C LYS A 44 9.45 6.70 6.48
N ASN A 45 8.63 7.69 6.81
CA ASN A 45 7.68 7.56 7.91
C ASN A 45 6.60 6.58 7.46
N VAL A 46 6.46 5.45 8.15
CA VAL A 46 5.54 4.38 7.72
C VAL A 46 4.06 4.77 7.87
N VAL A 47 3.77 5.73 8.73
CA VAL A 47 2.39 6.21 8.96
C VAL A 47 2.00 7.25 7.93
N THR A 48 2.84 8.26 7.69
CA THR A 48 2.54 9.39 6.80
C THR A 48 3.00 9.19 5.36
N GLY A 49 3.95 8.27 5.13
CA GLY A 49 4.57 8.08 3.83
C GLY A 49 5.65 9.10 3.48
N ALA A 50 5.87 10.11 4.32
CA ALA A 50 6.86 11.15 4.07
C ALA A 50 8.28 10.58 4.06
N VAL A 51 9.06 10.95 3.05
CA VAL A 51 10.45 10.52 2.90
C VAL A 51 11.37 11.68 3.24
N THR A 52 12.35 11.41 4.11
CA THR A 52 13.37 12.38 4.52
C THR A 52 14.75 11.75 4.44
N GLU A 53 15.77 12.59 4.32
CA GLU A 53 17.16 12.16 4.31
C GLU A 53 17.91 12.82 5.48
N THR A 54 18.62 12.01 6.25
CA THR A 54 19.38 12.47 7.42
C THR A 54 20.68 11.69 7.52
N SER A 55 21.75 12.35 7.93
CA SER A 55 23.03 11.70 8.22
C SER A 55 23.15 11.44 9.70
N PHE A 56 23.48 10.22 10.06
CA PHE A 56 23.66 9.80 11.44
C PHE A 56 25.09 9.39 11.73
N ASN A 57 25.53 9.60 12.97
CA ASN A 57 26.74 8.97 13.46
C ASN A 57 26.52 7.42 13.43
N PRO A 58 27.48 6.62 12.95
CA PRO A 58 27.31 5.16 12.90
C PRO A 58 26.98 4.51 14.24
N THR A 59 27.36 5.15 15.35
CA THR A 59 27.08 4.66 16.71
C THR A 59 25.77 5.20 17.29
N ALA A 60 25.04 6.06 16.56
CA ALA A 60 23.75 6.55 17.01
C ALA A 60 22.77 5.37 17.24
N LYS A 61 22.14 5.36 18.41
CA LYS A 61 21.29 4.27 18.85
C LYS A 61 19.83 4.59 18.62
N PHE A 62 19.09 3.58 18.16
CA PHE A 62 17.64 3.65 17.95
C PHE A 62 17.01 2.37 18.51
N GLU A 63 15.75 2.48 18.90
CA GLU A 63 14.94 1.32 19.23
C GLU A 63 14.40 0.70 17.96
N GLU A 64 14.61 -0.60 17.76
CA GLU A 64 14.07 -1.31 16.61
C GLU A 64 12.54 -1.41 16.73
N ALA A 65 11.84 -1.06 15.68
CA ALA A 65 10.38 -1.16 15.65
C ALA A 65 9.96 -2.45 14.95
N PHE A 66 9.19 -3.29 15.65
CA PHE A 66 8.64 -4.51 15.09
C PHE A 66 7.21 -4.25 14.64
N ILE A 67 7.00 -4.25 13.32
CA ILE A 67 5.67 -4.09 12.75
C ILE A 67 5.02 -5.45 12.64
N GLU A 68 3.86 -5.60 13.25
CA GLU A 68 3.06 -6.81 13.14
C GLU A 68 2.17 -6.71 11.90
N ARG A 69 2.21 -7.73 11.05
CA ARG A 69 1.34 -7.91 9.90
C ARG A 69 0.43 -9.10 10.15
N LYS A 70 -0.86 -8.86 10.08
CA LYS A 70 -1.85 -9.88 10.38
C LYS A 70 -2.89 -9.97 9.30
N ASP A 71 -3.35 -11.19 9.01
CA ASP A 71 -4.35 -11.42 7.98
C ASP A 71 -5.75 -11.07 8.49
N TYR A 72 -6.44 -10.23 7.74
CA TYR A 72 -7.81 -9.78 7.95
C TYR A 72 -8.58 -9.89 6.64
N GLU A 73 -9.87 -9.73 6.74
CA GLU A 73 -10.76 -9.67 5.57
C GLU A 73 -11.61 -8.42 5.69
N TYR A 74 -11.69 -7.64 4.62
CA TYR A 74 -12.58 -6.49 4.59
C TYR A 74 -14.03 -6.96 4.67
N SER A 75 -14.79 -6.44 5.62
CA SER A 75 -16.17 -6.84 5.85
C SER A 75 -17.17 -5.82 5.29
N TYR A 76 -17.21 -4.61 5.85
CA TYR A 76 -18.13 -3.56 5.41
C TYR A 76 -17.65 -2.19 5.90
N ASN A 77 -18.35 -1.12 5.46
CA ASN A 77 -18.10 0.24 5.98
C ASN A 77 -19.43 0.94 6.26
N ASP A 78 -19.38 1.95 7.13
CA ASP A 78 -20.54 2.80 7.45
C ASP A 78 -20.39 4.23 6.91
N GLY A 79 -19.38 4.45 6.07
CA GLY A 79 -19.03 5.77 5.51
C GLY A 79 -17.81 6.40 6.16
N ASP A 80 -17.65 6.26 7.46
CA ASP A 80 -16.53 6.83 8.24
C ASP A 80 -15.53 5.77 8.69
N LEU A 81 -16.01 4.61 9.08
CA LEU A 81 -15.20 3.49 9.55
C LEU A 81 -15.35 2.30 8.60
N TYR A 82 -14.23 1.64 8.38
CA TYR A 82 -14.13 0.42 7.60
C TYR A 82 -13.81 -0.73 8.56
N TYR A 83 -14.60 -1.79 8.49
CA TYR A 83 -14.52 -2.91 9.42
C TYR A 83 -13.83 -4.10 8.79
N PHE A 84 -12.83 -4.61 9.50
CA PHE A 84 -12.02 -5.74 9.07
C PHE A 84 -12.16 -6.86 10.07
N MET A 85 -12.34 -8.08 9.58
CA MET A 85 -12.48 -9.27 10.42
C MET A 85 -11.15 -10.01 10.51
N ASP A 86 -10.70 -10.25 11.75
CA ASP A 86 -9.52 -11.07 12.03
C ASP A 86 -9.77 -12.51 11.58
N GLN A 87 -8.89 -13.07 10.77
CA GLN A 87 -9.07 -14.40 10.22
C GLN A 87 -8.81 -15.52 11.23
N GLU A 88 -8.20 -15.22 12.37
CA GLU A 88 -7.96 -16.18 13.44
C GLU A 88 -9.04 -16.12 14.52
N THR A 89 -9.36 -14.91 14.99
CA THR A 89 -10.27 -14.70 16.13
C THR A 89 -11.70 -14.35 15.71
N TYR A 90 -11.90 -13.94 14.45
CA TYR A 90 -13.16 -13.43 13.90
C TYR A 90 -13.64 -12.13 14.54
N ASP A 91 -12.78 -11.47 15.31
CA ASP A 91 -13.06 -10.16 15.86
C ASP A 91 -13.09 -9.09 14.76
N MET A 92 -13.96 -8.11 14.93
CA MET A 92 -14.07 -6.98 14.01
C MET A 92 -13.24 -5.80 14.53
N VAL A 93 -12.41 -5.24 13.65
CA VAL A 93 -11.57 -4.09 13.96
C VAL A 93 -11.99 -2.92 13.08
N PRO A 94 -12.38 -1.77 13.67
CA PRO A 94 -12.69 -0.57 12.91
C PRO A 94 -11.40 0.16 12.53
N VAL A 95 -11.34 0.63 11.29
CA VAL A 95 -10.22 1.41 10.76
C VAL A 95 -10.78 2.69 10.14
N SER A 96 -10.20 3.83 10.50
CA SER A 96 -10.60 5.11 9.94
C SER A 96 -10.31 5.17 8.44
N LYS A 97 -11.18 5.81 7.69
CA LYS A 97 -11.00 6.06 6.25
C LYS A 97 -9.65 6.71 5.95
N ASP A 98 -9.15 7.56 6.84
CA ASP A 98 -7.88 8.26 6.66
C ASP A 98 -6.66 7.34 6.63
N MET A 99 -6.79 6.11 7.12
CA MET A 99 -5.72 5.10 7.10
C MET A 99 -5.66 4.30 5.79
N LEU A 100 -6.65 4.50 4.91
CA LEU A 100 -6.76 3.79 3.64
C LEU A 100 -6.13 4.62 2.53
N ASP A 101 -5.43 3.97 1.62
CA ASP A 101 -4.88 4.62 0.43
C ASP A 101 -5.82 4.49 -0.77
N ASP A 102 -5.43 5.06 -1.91
CA ASP A 102 -6.25 5.05 -3.12
C ASP A 102 -6.53 3.65 -3.67
N SER A 103 -5.69 2.67 -3.35
CA SER A 103 -5.90 1.29 -3.80
C SER A 103 -7.17 0.70 -3.23
N PHE A 104 -7.65 1.21 -2.10
CA PHE A 104 -8.83 0.69 -1.42
C PHE A 104 -10.12 0.85 -2.24
N LYS A 105 -10.18 1.80 -3.17
CA LYS A 105 -11.32 1.95 -4.07
C LYS A 105 -11.59 0.72 -4.95
N PHE A 106 -10.62 -0.18 -5.06
CA PHE A 106 -10.74 -1.44 -5.81
C PHE A 106 -11.03 -2.64 -4.91
N ILE A 107 -11.18 -2.44 -3.61
CA ILE A 107 -11.35 -3.53 -2.65
C ILE A 107 -12.81 -3.73 -2.34
N LYS A 108 -13.34 -4.89 -2.74
CA LYS A 108 -14.73 -5.27 -2.42
C LYS A 108 -14.80 -6.04 -1.11
N GLU A 109 -16.01 -6.18 -0.58
CA GLU A 109 -16.26 -6.99 0.62
C GLU A 109 -15.71 -8.41 0.45
N ASN A 110 -15.25 -8.98 1.55
CA ASN A 110 -14.63 -10.30 1.65
C ASN A 110 -13.27 -10.43 0.95
N THR A 111 -12.62 -9.31 0.65
CA THR A 111 -11.26 -9.33 0.09
C THR A 111 -10.25 -9.49 1.23
N PRO A 112 -9.31 -10.46 1.13
CA PRO A 112 -8.22 -10.58 2.08
C PRO A 112 -7.29 -9.37 2.03
N VAL A 113 -6.94 -8.84 3.20
CA VAL A 113 -6.01 -7.74 3.37
C VAL A 113 -5.08 -8.03 4.54
N LYS A 114 -4.05 -7.22 4.73
CA LYS A 114 -3.21 -7.28 5.93
C LYS A 114 -3.32 -5.97 6.69
N LEU A 115 -3.53 -6.06 7.99
CA LEU A 115 -3.44 -4.90 8.88
C LEU A 115 -2.03 -4.84 9.47
N LEU A 116 -1.42 -3.67 9.37
CA LEU A 116 -0.12 -3.40 9.96
C LEU A 116 -0.32 -2.65 11.26
N SER A 117 0.29 -3.16 12.32
CA SER A 117 0.19 -2.56 13.64
C SER A 117 1.55 -2.44 14.32
N TYR A 118 1.64 -1.49 15.23
CA TYR A 118 2.80 -1.29 16.07
C TYR A 118 2.32 -1.10 17.51
N LYS A 119 2.84 -1.92 18.43
CA LYS A 119 2.42 -1.92 19.84
C LYS A 119 0.88 -1.97 20.01
N GLY A 120 0.23 -2.80 19.20
CA GLY A 120 -1.22 -3.00 19.26
C GLY A 120 -2.05 -1.95 18.54
N ASN A 121 -1.44 -0.92 17.96
CA ASN A 121 -2.15 0.14 17.25
C ASN A 121 -2.03 -0.05 15.73
N VAL A 122 -3.17 -0.22 15.05
CA VAL A 122 -3.22 -0.32 13.60
C VAL A 122 -2.90 1.04 12.99
N PHE A 123 -1.98 1.09 12.04
CA PHE A 123 -1.61 2.31 11.35
C PHE A 123 -1.74 2.23 9.83
N SER A 124 -1.90 1.05 9.26
CA SER A 124 -2.00 0.89 7.80
C SER A 124 -2.74 -0.38 7.43
N VAL A 125 -3.36 -0.35 6.26
CA VAL A 125 -3.99 -1.51 5.62
C VAL A 125 -3.24 -1.80 4.33
N GLU A 126 -2.71 -3.00 4.20
CA GLU A 126 -2.02 -3.46 3.00
C GLU A 126 -2.99 -4.26 2.15
N THR A 127 -3.33 -3.71 0.97
CA THR A 127 -4.25 -4.31 0.03
C THR A 127 -3.52 -5.21 -0.97
N PRO A 128 -4.21 -6.20 -1.57
CA PRO A 128 -3.63 -6.97 -2.68
C PRO A 128 -3.21 -6.05 -3.82
N ASN A 129 -2.11 -6.38 -4.47
CA ASN A 129 -1.64 -5.63 -5.66
C ASN A 129 -2.53 -5.87 -6.88
N PHE A 130 -3.19 -7.01 -6.93
CA PHE A 130 -4.03 -7.43 -8.06
C PHE A 130 -5.39 -7.84 -7.56
N VAL A 131 -6.43 -7.35 -8.23
CA VAL A 131 -7.82 -7.74 -7.94
C VAL A 131 -8.54 -8.06 -9.23
N GLU A 132 -9.58 -8.87 -9.10
CA GLU A 132 -10.47 -9.20 -10.21
C GLU A 132 -11.83 -8.57 -9.91
N LEU A 133 -12.27 -7.68 -10.79
CA LEU A 133 -13.54 -6.97 -10.64
C LEU A 133 -14.36 -7.05 -11.91
N THR A 134 -15.68 -7.10 -11.73
CA THR A 134 -16.65 -7.10 -12.84
C THR A 134 -16.92 -5.67 -13.29
N VAL A 135 -16.90 -5.42 -14.57
CA VAL A 135 -17.28 -4.14 -15.17
C VAL A 135 -18.79 -3.99 -15.09
N THR A 136 -19.26 -2.93 -14.42
CA THR A 136 -20.70 -2.65 -14.26
C THR A 136 -21.21 -1.63 -15.24
N LYS A 137 -20.34 -0.78 -15.77
CA LYS A 137 -20.70 0.23 -16.79
C LYS A 137 -19.52 0.46 -17.73
N ALA A 138 -19.76 0.36 -19.03
CA ALA A 138 -18.81 0.69 -20.06
C ALA A 138 -19.56 1.07 -21.32
N ASP A 139 -19.23 2.21 -21.91
CA ASP A 139 -19.81 2.61 -23.18
C ASP A 139 -19.31 1.69 -24.31
N PRO A 140 -20.10 1.49 -25.36
CA PRO A 140 -19.64 0.72 -26.52
C PRO A 140 -18.43 1.41 -27.16
N GLY A 141 -17.44 0.62 -27.54
CA GLY A 141 -16.30 1.15 -28.30
C GLY A 141 -16.76 1.64 -29.66
N VAL A 142 -16.29 2.82 -30.08
CA VAL A 142 -16.60 3.37 -31.41
C VAL A 142 -15.75 2.65 -32.45
N LYS A 143 -16.39 1.97 -33.40
CA LYS A 143 -15.71 1.38 -34.55
C LYS A 143 -15.20 2.50 -35.48
N GLY A 144 -13.92 2.48 -35.78
CA GLY A 144 -13.32 3.42 -36.73
C GLY A 144 -12.12 4.20 -36.20
N ASP A 145 -11.85 4.11 -34.91
CA ASP A 145 -10.60 4.63 -34.36
C ASP A 145 -9.45 3.72 -34.75
N THR A 146 -8.61 4.23 -35.65
CA THR A 146 -7.42 3.51 -36.13
C THR A 146 -6.21 3.69 -35.19
N ALA A 147 -6.35 4.46 -34.13
CA ALA A 147 -5.27 4.69 -33.17
C ALA A 147 -5.03 3.45 -32.30
N THR A 148 -3.79 2.99 -32.26
CA THR A 148 -3.33 1.98 -31.32
C THR A 148 -3.33 2.56 -29.92
N ASN A 149 -3.74 1.77 -28.92
CA ASN A 149 -3.80 2.17 -27.50
C ASN A 149 -4.93 3.13 -27.12
N VAL A 150 -6.03 3.15 -27.86
CA VAL A 150 -7.23 3.91 -27.45
C VAL A 150 -7.92 3.19 -26.30
N THR A 151 -8.23 3.96 -25.27
CA THR A 151 -8.95 3.46 -24.09
C THR A 151 -10.26 4.20 -23.91
N LYS A 152 -11.16 3.62 -23.14
CA LYS A 152 -12.42 4.23 -22.71
C LYS A 152 -12.60 4.10 -21.22
N PRO A 153 -13.38 4.99 -20.57
CA PRO A 153 -13.69 4.82 -19.15
C PRO A 153 -14.64 3.64 -18.94
N ALA A 154 -14.43 2.94 -17.84
CA ALA A 154 -15.31 1.88 -17.38
C ALA A 154 -15.45 1.96 -15.86
N THR A 155 -16.64 1.65 -15.36
CA THR A 155 -16.91 1.56 -13.92
C THR A 155 -16.94 0.10 -13.52
N VAL A 156 -16.25 -0.24 -12.44
CA VAL A 156 -16.21 -1.60 -11.88
C VAL A 156 -17.14 -1.73 -10.70
N GLU A 157 -17.36 -2.96 -10.23
CA GLU A 157 -18.36 -3.27 -9.19
C GLU A 157 -18.16 -2.53 -7.86
N THR A 158 -16.96 -2.06 -7.55
CA THR A 158 -16.70 -1.22 -6.37
C THR A 158 -17.09 0.25 -6.54
N GLY A 159 -17.52 0.64 -7.74
CA GLY A 159 -17.83 2.03 -8.07
C GLY A 159 -16.63 2.82 -8.61
N ALA A 160 -15.45 2.25 -8.62
CA ALA A 160 -14.26 2.91 -9.15
C ALA A 160 -14.28 2.98 -10.67
N GLU A 161 -13.75 4.08 -11.21
CA GLU A 161 -13.60 4.28 -12.65
C GLU A 161 -12.15 4.02 -13.08
N ILE A 162 -11.98 3.27 -14.16
CA ILE A 162 -10.66 2.99 -14.74
C ILE A 162 -10.72 3.12 -16.27
N LYS A 163 -9.57 3.15 -16.90
CA LYS A 163 -9.46 3.13 -18.36
C LYS A 163 -9.22 1.70 -18.84
N VAL A 164 -10.03 1.26 -19.78
CA VAL A 164 -9.97 -0.08 -20.36
C VAL A 164 -9.87 0.00 -21.89
N PRO A 165 -9.38 -1.06 -22.55
CA PRO A 165 -9.44 -1.14 -24.01
C PRO A 165 -10.88 -1.05 -24.52
N LEU A 166 -11.03 -0.60 -25.76
CA LEU A 166 -12.36 -0.38 -26.37
C LEU A 166 -13.22 -1.65 -26.46
N PHE A 167 -12.61 -2.84 -26.48
CA PHE A 167 -13.32 -4.11 -26.61
C PHE A 167 -13.94 -4.62 -25.29
N ILE A 168 -13.69 -3.97 -24.18
CA ILE A 168 -14.23 -4.39 -22.87
C ILE A 168 -15.69 -3.97 -22.76
N ASN A 169 -16.57 -4.91 -22.42
CA ASN A 169 -18.01 -4.70 -22.27
C ASN A 169 -18.46 -4.88 -20.81
N GLU A 170 -19.64 -4.36 -20.53
CA GLU A 170 -20.31 -4.59 -19.25
C GLU A 170 -20.47 -6.09 -19.00
N GLY A 171 -20.30 -6.50 -17.73
CA GLY A 171 -20.40 -7.90 -17.32
C GLY A 171 -19.10 -8.69 -17.42
N GLU A 172 -18.10 -8.17 -18.08
CA GLU A 172 -16.79 -8.84 -18.16
C GLU A 172 -16.00 -8.64 -16.85
N LYS A 173 -15.31 -9.69 -16.43
CA LYS A 173 -14.41 -9.66 -15.29
C LYS A 173 -13.00 -9.32 -15.79
N ILE A 174 -12.39 -8.35 -15.14
CA ILE A 174 -11.06 -7.86 -15.53
C ILE A 174 -10.12 -7.87 -14.32
N GLN A 175 -8.83 -7.98 -14.60
CA GLN A 175 -7.78 -7.86 -13.59
C GLN A 175 -7.23 -6.44 -13.58
N ILE A 176 -7.08 -5.89 -12.37
CA ILE A 176 -6.62 -4.52 -12.15
C ILE A 176 -5.40 -4.54 -11.23
N TYR A 177 -4.39 -3.72 -11.55
CA TYR A 177 -3.29 -3.44 -10.67
C TYR A 177 -3.70 -2.29 -9.72
N THR A 178 -3.89 -2.61 -8.45
CA THR A 178 -4.51 -1.67 -7.49
C THR A 178 -3.66 -0.44 -7.18
N ARG A 179 -2.34 -0.52 -7.36
CA ARG A 179 -1.43 0.59 -7.06
C ARG A 179 -1.57 1.76 -8.02
N THR A 180 -1.93 1.48 -9.28
CA THR A 180 -2.09 2.49 -10.33
C THR A 180 -3.49 2.56 -10.91
N GLY A 181 -4.33 1.55 -10.66
CA GLY A 181 -5.64 1.42 -11.30
C GLY A 181 -5.58 0.91 -12.72
N GLU A 182 -4.44 0.38 -13.14
CA GLU A 182 -4.20 -0.05 -14.50
C GLU A 182 -4.89 -1.38 -14.82
N TYR A 183 -5.53 -1.42 -15.99
CA TYR A 183 -6.09 -2.64 -16.56
C TYR A 183 -4.97 -3.60 -16.97
N LEU A 184 -5.08 -4.86 -16.58
CA LEU A 184 -4.06 -5.87 -16.91
C LEU A 184 -4.55 -6.93 -17.89
N GLY A 185 -5.83 -7.22 -17.92
CA GLY A 185 -6.38 -8.23 -18.82
C GLY A 185 -7.77 -8.69 -18.43
N ARG A 186 -8.38 -9.47 -19.32
CA ARG A 186 -9.63 -10.17 -19.03
C ARG A 186 -9.36 -11.39 -18.18
N VAL A 187 -10.26 -11.68 -17.26
CA VAL A 187 -10.26 -12.94 -16.49
C VAL A 187 -11.16 -13.92 -17.22
N LYS A 188 -10.60 -15.08 -17.57
CA LYS A 188 -11.39 -16.17 -18.12
C LYS A 188 -12.18 -16.81 -17.00
N GLY A 189 -13.48 -16.74 -17.13
CA GLY A 189 -14.40 -17.43 -16.22
C GLY A 189 -14.52 -18.91 -16.56
#